data_ed186659727457967fbbf50a517ba5f9
#
_entry.id   ed186659727457967fbbf50a517ba5f9
#
_cell.length_a   1.000
_cell.length_b   1.000
_cell.length_c   1.000
_cell.angle_alpha   90.00
_cell.angle_beta   90.00
_cell.angle_gamma   90.00
#
_symmetry.space_group_name_H-M   'P 1'
#
loop_
_entity.id
_entity.type
_entity.pdbx_description
1 polymer ?
#
loop_
_entity_poly.entity_id
_entity_poly.type
_entity_poly.pdbx_seq_one_letter_code
_entity_poly.pdbx_strand_id
1 'polypeptide(L)'
;MDINQLSKKIENKLSKDASIKDVKIIDNTYKHLKHNSHQRGKFHIKLEINSDILKKTNRIQSNKVIYKILSEELKTYIHSLQISFI
;
A
#
# COMPACT_ATOMS: atom_id res chain seq x y z
N MET A 1 12.56 -6.98 -7.69
CA MET A 1 12.44 -6.07 -6.53
C MET A 1 12.08 -6.88 -5.31
N ASP A 2 12.81 -6.72 -4.23
CA ASP A 2 12.47 -7.39 -2.98
C ASP A 2 11.53 -6.52 -2.12
N ILE A 3 11.02 -7.08 -1.03
CA ILE A 3 10.06 -6.38 -0.18
C ILE A 3 10.65 -5.13 0.48
N ASN A 4 11.93 -5.14 0.81
CA ASN A 4 12.57 -3.99 1.43
C ASN A 4 12.66 -2.80 0.45
N GLN A 5 13.00 -3.07 -0.79
CA GLN A 5 13.03 -2.05 -1.84
C GLN A 5 11.64 -1.50 -2.12
N LEU A 6 10.64 -2.36 -2.20
CA LEU A 6 9.25 -1.96 -2.42
C LEU A 6 8.74 -1.11 -1.26
N SER A 7 9.00 -1.52 -0.02
CA SER A 7 8.59 -0.77 1.17
C SER A 7 9.17 0.63 1.20
N LYS A 8 10.45 0.78 0.87
CA LYS A 8 11.09 2.10 0.79
C LYS A 8 10.46 2.97 -0.28
N LYS A 9 10.15 2.40 -1.43
CA LYS A 9 9.48 3.13 -2.51
C LYS A 9 8.10 3.64 -2.07
N ILE A 10 7.33 2.77 -1.44
CA ILE A 10 6.00 3.13 -0.93
C ILE A 10 6.11 4.24 0.11
N GLU A 11 7.00 4.08 1.09
CA GLU A 11 7.23 5.09 2.12
C GLU A 11 7.61 6.44 1.52
N ASN A 12 8.56 6.46 0.59
CA ASN A 12 9.03 7.69 -0.04
C ASN A 12 7.90 8.41 -0.79
N LYS A 13 7.09 7.67 -1.52
CA LYS A 13 5.97 8.26 -2.27
C LYS A 13 4.89 8.80 -1.35
N LEU A 14 4.53 8.05 -0.31
CA LEU A 14 3.49 8.47 0.63
C LEU A 14 3.96 9.62 1.53
N SER A 15 5.24 9.65 1.89
CA SER A 15 5.78 10.72 2.74
C SER A 15 5.78 12.10 2.08
N LYS A 16 5.66 12.15 0.76
CA LYS A 16 5.55 13.41 0.02
C LYS A 16 4.18 14.07 0.16
N ASP A 17 3.18 13.33 0.61
CA ASP A 17 1.85 13.89 0.86
C ASP A 17 1.82 14.47 2.27
N ALA A 18 1.58 15.79 2.35
CA ALA A 18 1.58 16.52 3.61
C ALA A 18 0.50 16.06 4.59
N SER A 19 -0.57 15.43 4.09
CA SER A 19 -1.66 14.92 4.93
C SER A 19 -1.29 13.63 5.66
N ILE A 20 -0.24 12.94 5.24
CA ILE A 20 0.18 11.66 5.81
C ILE A 20 1.29 11.88 6.83
N LYS A 21 1.03 11.49 8.08
CA LYS A 21 1.99 11.62 9.18
C LYS A 21 2.93 10.44 9.27
N ASP A 22 2.40 9.22 9.08
CA ASP A 22 3.16 7.99 9.23
C ASP A 22 2.50 6.87 8.44
N VAL A 23 3.30 5.88 8.05
CA VAL A 23 2.84 4.70 7.29
C VAL A 23 3.51 3.46 7.86
N LYS A 24 2.70 2.45 8.15
CA LYS A 24 3.19 1.11 8.46
C LYS A 24 2.88 0.19 7.29
N ILE A 25 3.90 -0.52 6.82
CA ILE A 25 3.79 -1.42 5.67
C ILE A 25 3.91 -2.85 6.17
N ILE A 26 2.91 -3.67 5.87
CA ILE A 26 2.87 -5.07 6.30
C ILE A 26 2.85 -5.95 5.06
N ASP A 27 3.82 -6.86 4.97
CA ASP A 27 3.89 -7.82 3.88
C ASP A 27 3.09 -9.07 4.27
N ASN A 28 1.99 -9.29 3.58
CA ASN A 28 1.12 -10.44 3.76
C ASN A 28 1.29 -11.50 2.67
N THR A 29 2.33 -11.40 1.87
CA THR A 29 2.56 -12.31 0.73
C THR A 29 2.58 -13.76 1.16
N TYR A 30 3.19 -14.07 2.30
CA TYR A 30 3.29 -15.43 2.81
C TYR A 30 1.94 -16.09 3.08
N LYS A 31 0.90 -15.30 3.35
CA LYS A 31 -0.46 -15.81 3.58
C LYS A 31 -1.12 -16.31 2.31
N HIS A 32 -0.60 -15.93 1.16
CA HIS A 32 -1.19 -16.21 -0.15
C HIS A 32 -0.36 -17.14 -1.02
N LEU A 33 0.76 -17.63 -0.53
CA LEU A 33 1.69 -18.46 -1.32
C LEU A 33 1.06 -19.76 -1.84
N LYS A 34 0.05 -20.29 -1.14
CA LYS A 34 -0.64 -21.52 -1.52
C LYS A 34 -1.89 -21.28 -2.36
N HIS A 35 -2.24 -20.05 -2.64
CA HIS A 35 -3.41 -19.73 -3.45
C HIS A 35 -3.09 -19.85 -4.93
N ASN A 36 -4.02 -20.41 -5.70
CA ASN A 36 -3.86 -20.57 -7.14
C ASN A 36 -3.75 -19.22 -7.87
N SER A 37 -4.31 -18.17 -7.28
CA SER A 37 -4.26 -16.82 -7.84
C SER A 37 -2.96 -16.08 -7.54
N HIS A 38 -2.07 -16.65 -6.74
CA HIS A 38 -0.80 -16.00 -6.40
C HIS A 38 0.07 -15.85 -7.65
N GLN A 39 0.50 -14.61 -7.93
CA GLN A 39 1.40 -14.32 -9.02
C GLN A 39 2.82 -14.17 -8.50
N ARG A 40 3.72 -14.95 -9.09
CA ARG A 40 5.13 -14.95 -8.70
C ARG A 40 5.74 -13.57 -8.92
N GLY A 41 6.48 -13.08 -7.92
CA GLY A 41 7.13 -11.78 -7.98
C GLY A 41 6.25 -10.59 -7.63
N LYS A 42 4.98 -10.83 -7.29
CA LYS A 42 4.08 -9.78 -6.82
C LYS A 42 3.74 -9.99 -5.35
N PHE A 43 3.47 -8.88 -4.67
CA PHE A 43 3.29 -8.84 -3.22
C PHE A 43 1.86 -8.55 -2.83
N HIS A 44 1.45 -9.08 -1.68
CA HIS A 44 0.19 -8.75 -1.01
C HIS A 44 0.53 -7.82 0.15
N ILE A 45 0.12 -6.57 0.07
CA ILE A 45 0.55 -5.52 1.00
C ILE A 45 -0.64 -4.97 1.78
N LYS A 46 -0.43 -4.76 3.08
CA LYS A 46 -1.35 -3.99 3.91
C LYS A 46 -0.67 -2.70 4.34
N LEU A 47 -1.37 -1.59 4.20
CA LEU A 47 -0.91 -0.28 4.66
C LEU A 47 -1.76 0.19 5.83
N GLU A 48 -1.11 0.64 6.91
CA GLU A 48 -1.76 1.38 7.98
C GLU A 48 -1.25 2.81 7.90
N ILE A 49 -2.14 3.73 7.54
CA ILE A 49 -1.78 5.11 7.23
C ILE A 49 -2.32 6.03 8.31
N ASN A 50 -1.42 6.77 8.97
CA ASN A 50 -1.80 7.77 9.94
C ASN A 50 -2.00 9.11 9.23
N SER A 51 -3.26 9.48 9.03
CA SER A 51 -3.64 10.75 8.41
C SER A 51 -5.00 11.17 8.93
N ASP A 52 -5.05 12.28 9.65
CA ASP A 52 -6.31 12.80 10.19
C ASP A 52 -7.27 13.17 9.06
N ILE A 53 -6.75 13.77 8.00
CA ILE A 53 -7.55 14.21 6.86
C ILE A 53 -8.15 13.02 6.11
N LEU A 54 -7.32 12.05 5.77
CA LEU A 54 -7.77 10.87 5.01
C LEU A 54 -8.68 9.98 5.84
N LYS A 55 -8.47 9.91 7.14
CA LYS A 55 -9.33 9.15 8.04
C LYS A 55 -10.75 9.71 8.11
N LYS A 56 -10.87 11.05 8.06
CA LYS A 56 -12.17 11.74 8.10
C LYS A 56 -12.86 11.83 6.75
N THR A 57 -12.12 11.66 5.68
CA THR A 57 -12.64 11.70 4.32
C THR A 57 -13.37 10.40 4.00
N ASN A 58 -14.31 10.45 3.06
CA ASN A 58 -14.96 9.25 2.55
C ASN A 58 -13.92 8.20 2.15
N ARG A 59 -14.13 6.96 2.61
CA ARG A 59 -13.18 5.86 2.42
C ARG A 59 -12.84 5.62 0.94
N ILE A 60 -13.84 5.71 0.06
CA ILE A 60 -13.63 5.52 -1.38
C ILE A 60 -12.68 6.59 -1.92
N GLN A 61 -12.88 7.83 -1.52
CA GLN A 61 -12.02 8.94 -1.97
C GLN A 61 -10.61 8.82 -1.40
N SER A 62 -10.48 8.46 -0.13
CA SER A 62 -9.17 8.28 0.50
C SER A 62 -8.39 7.13 -0.15
N ASN A 63 -9.06 6.03 -0.46
CA ASN A 63 -8.42 4.92 -1.17
C ASN A 63 -7.94 5.34 -2.56
N LYS A 64 -8.73 6.15 -3.27
CA LYS A 64 -8.34 6.67 -4.58
C LYS A 64 -7.06 7.51 -4.52
N VAL A 65 -6.90 8.31 -3.47
CA VAL A 65 -5.68 9.09 -3.26
C VAL A 65 -4.47 8.17 -3.19
N ILE A 66 -4.56 7.12 -2.37
CA ILE A 66 -3.45 6.18 -2.20
C ILE A 66 -3.19 5.38 -3.47
N TYR A 67 -4.21 4.89 -4.14
CA TYR A 67 -4.06 4.15 -5.39
C TYR A 67 -3.41 5.01 -6.48
N LYS A 68 -3.73 6.29 -6.52
CA LYS A 68 -3.12 7.22 -7.47
C LYS A 68 -1.63 7.40 -7.19
N ILE A 69 -1.27 7.58 -5.92
CA ILE A 69 0.14 7.75 -5.53
C ILE A 69 0.95 6.50 -5.87
N LEU A 70 0.38 5.32 -5.65
CA LEU A 70 1.06 4.04 -5.83
C LEU A 70 0.71 3.34 -7.14
N SER A 71 0.23 4.08 -8.15
CA SER A 71 -0.27 3.49 -9.39
C SER A 71 0.76 2.61 -10.11
N GLU A 72 2.02 3.03 -10.14
CA GLU A 72 3.09 2.24 -10.77
C GLU A 72 3.36 0.93 -10.01
N GLU A 73 3.43 1.02 -8.70
CA GLU A 73 3.67 -0.15 -7.84
C GLU A 73 2.53 -1.15 -7.93
N LEU A 74 1.29 -0.65 -7.96
CA LEU A 74 0.10 -1.50 -8.12
C LEU A 74 0.11 -2.24 -9.45
N LYS A 75 0.59 -1.59 -10.50
CA LYS A 75 0.66 -2.18 -11.82
C LYS A 75 1.71 -3.28 -11.92
N THR A 76 2.86 -3.08 -11.27
CA THR A 76 4.07 -3.88 -11.51
C THR A 76 4.38 -4.85 -10.39
N TYR A 77 4.23 -4.45 -9.13
CA TYR A 77 4.77 -5.19 -7.98
C TYR A 77 3.74 -5.65 -6.97
N ILE A 78 2.57 -5.03 -6.93
CA ILE A 78 1.57 -5.32 -5.91
C ILE A 78 0.40 -6.08 -6.55
N HIS A 79 0.12 -7.29 -6.03
CA HIS A 79 -1.03 -8.08 -6.46
C HIS A 79 -2.32 -7.63 -5.74
N SER A 80 -2.23 -7.39 -4.45
CA SER A 80 -3.35 -6.87 -3.67
C SER A 80 -2.88 -5.85 -2.65
N LEU A 81 -3.72 -4.84 -2.40
CA LEU A 81 -3.43 -3.76 -1.47
C LEU A 81 -4.62 -3.54 -0.56
N GLN A 82 -4.41 -3.68 0.75
CA GLN A 82 -5.38 -3.32 1.78
C GLN A 82 -4.92 -2.05 2.46
N ILE A 83 -5.85 -1.14 2.73
CA ILE A 83 -5.53 0.15 3.33
C ILE A 83 -6.42 0.36 4.56
N SER A 84 -5.78 0.72 5.69
CA SER A 84 -6.46 1.17 6.89
C SER A 84 -5.96 2.55 7.25
N PHE A 85 -6.88 3.44 7.59
CA PHE A 85 -6.54 4.78 8.08
C PHE A 85 -6.73 4.80 9.59
N ILE A 86 -5.67 5.10 10.30
CA ILE A 86 -5.62 5.05 11.76
C ILE A 86 -5.46 6.43 12.37
#